data_b80e7e02a6a9ca8ae34d22684c6d64c8
#
_entry.id   b80e7e02a6a9ca8ae34d22684c6d64c8
#
_cell.length_a   1.000
_cell.length_b   1.000
_cell.length_c   1.000
_cell.angle_alpha   90.00
_cell.angle_beta   90.00
_cell.angle_gamma   90.00
#
_symmetry.space_group_name_H-M   'P 1'
#
loop_
_entity.id
_entity.type
_entity.pdbx_description
1 polymer ?
#
loop_
_entity_poly.entity_id
_entity_poly.type
_entity_poly.pdbx_seq_one_letter_code
_entity_poly.pdbx_strand_id
1 'polypeptide(L)'
;MMNDVRRRALDTVRRILFDWLAGHPARVYLFGSCARGDMGHWSNIDVAIDPLEPLPAGLLAHIDDDLEESTVPYFADVIDLSKVGPRLREVVKQEGIEWTR
;
A
#
# COMPACT_ATOMS: atom_id res chain seq x y z
N MET A 1 16.18 10.97 -7.78
CA MET A 1 16.53 10.28 -6.54
C MET A 1 15.47 10.56 -5.49
N MET A 2 15.05 9.54 -4.76
CA MET A 2 14.07 9.68 -3.70
C MET A 2 14.70 10.38 -2.50
N ASN A 3 14.03 11.40 -1.95
CA ASN A 3 14.54 12.08 -0.76
C ASN A 3 14.25 11.26 0.51
N ASP A 4 14.87 11.62 1.62
CA ASP A 4 14.74 10.86 2.86
C ASP A 4 13.33 10.87 3.42
N VAL A 5 12.58 11.96 3.24
CA VAL A 5 11.21 12.06 3.73
C VAL A 5 10.33 11.03 3.03
N ARG A 6 10.45 10.92 1.70
CA ARG A 6 9.67 9.94 0.94
C ARG A 6 10.06 8.52 1.30
N ARG A 7 11.34 8.25 1.43
CA ARG A 7 11.83 6.92 1.81
C ARG A 7 11.26 6.51 3.17
N ARG A 8 11.33 7.39 4.15
CA ARG A 8 10.81 7.13 5.49
C ARG A 8 9.31 6.92 5.48
N ALA A 9 8.60 7.71 4.67
CA ALA A 9 7.15 7.56 4.52
C ALA A 9 6.81 6.18 3.96
N LEU A 10 7.47 5.76 2.89
CA LEU A 10 7.24 4.45 2.29
C LEU A 10 7.61 3.32 3.24
N ASP A 11 8.71 3.45 3.97
CA ASP A 11 9.11 2.44 4.96
C ASP A 11 8.11 2.33 6.10
N THR A 12 7.57 3.46 6.54
CA THR A 12 6.55 3.47 7.60
C THR A 12 5.27 2.81 7.13
N VAL A 13 4.81 3.15 5.93
CA VAL A 13 3.61 2.54 5.35
C VAL A 13 3.80 1.03 5.22
N ARG A 14 4.94 0.60 4.69
CA ARG A 14 5.24 -0.82 4.53
C ARG A 14 5.22 -1.56 5.87
N ARG A 15 5.86 -0.99 6.89
CA ARG A 15 5.89 -1.60 8.22
C ARG A 15 4.50 -1.74 8.81
N ILE A 16 3.69 -0.69 8.73
CA ILE A 16 2.31 -0.73 9.24
C ILE A 16 1.52 -1.83 8.56
N LEU A 17 1.61 -1.90 7.23
CA LEU A 17 0.89 -2.92 6.47
C LEU A 17 1.30 -4.33 6.86
N PHE A 18 2.60 -4.61 6.91
CA PHE A 18 3.06 -5.96 7.24
C PHE A 18 2.79 -6.32 8.70
N ASP A 19 2.80 -5.35 9.60
CA ASP A 19 2.41 -5.61 10.99
C ASP A 19 0.96 -6.08 11.09
N TRP A 20 0.05 -5.42 10.38
CA TRP A 20 -1.36 -5.83 10.36
C TRP A 20 -1.60 -7.11 9.58
N LEU A 21 -0.78 -7.39 8.57
CA LEU A 21 -0.91 -8.59 7.75
C LEU A 21 -0.21 -9.81 8.34
N ALA A 22 0.42 -9.69 9.49
CA ALA A 22 1.04 -10.82 10.18
C ALA A 22 -0.03 -11.89 10.44
N GLY A 23 0.23 -13.12 9.99
CA GLY A 23 -0.73 -14.22 10.08
C GLY A 23 -1.80 -14.22 8.99
N HIS A 24 -1.77 -13.26 8.07
CA HIS A 24 -2.70 -13.18 6.94
C HIS A 24 -1.90 -13.20 5.64
N PRO A 25 -1.81 -14.37 4.96
CA PRO A 25 -1.01 -14.45 3.74
C PRO A 25 -1.54 -13.52 2.66
N ALA A 26 -0.67 -12.64 2.20
CA ALA A 26 -1.03 -11.65 1.18
C ALA A 26 0.22 -11.12 0.49
N ARG A 27 0.05 -10.67 -0.74
CA ARG A 27 1.06 -9.90 -1.44
C ARG A 27 0.70 -8.43 -1.35
N VAL A 28 1.71 -7.57 -1.32
CA VAL A 28 1.52 -6.12 -1.22
C VAL A 28 2.26 -5.46 -2.37
N TYR A 29 1.59 -4.53 -3.04
CA TYR A 29 2.14 -3.82 -4.18
C TYR A 29 2.06 -2.31 -3.95
N LEU A 30 3.16 -1.62 -4.22
CA LEU A 30 3.15 -0.17 -4.39
C LEU A 30 2.82 0.11 -5.85
N PHE A 31 1.83 0.95 -6.12
CA PHE A 31 1.44 1.25 -7.48
C PHE A 31 1.16 2.75 -7.65
N GLY A 32 0.73 3.14 -8.84
CA GLY A 32 0.45 4.54 -9.12
C GLY A 32 1.73 5.37 -9.29
N SER A 33 1.66 6.64 -8.98
CA SER A 33 2.76 7.59 -9.21
C SER A 33 4.00 7.25 -8.39
N CYS A 34 3.84 6.74 -7.18
CA CYS A 34 4.99 6.34 -6.36
C CYS A 34 5.80 5.22 -7.00
N ALA A 35 5.11 4.22 -7.56
CA ALA A 35 5.77 3.10 -8.23
C ALA A 35 6.50 3.56 -9.49
N ARG A 36 5.96 4.54 -10.18
CA ARG A 36 6.59 5.10 -11.38
C ARG A 36 7.69 6.11 -11.09
N GLY A 37 7.90 6.46 -9.80
CA GLY A 37 8.88 7.48 -9.43
C GLY A 37 8.44 8.90 -9.77
N ASP A 38 7.17 9.10 -10.07
CA ASP A 38 6.61 10.36 -10.53
C ASP A 38 5.80 11.02 -9.41
N MET A 39 6.45 11.25 -8.27
CA MET A 39 5.81 11.86 -7.11
C MET A 39 5.93 13.38 -7.14
N GLY A 40 4.78 14.05 -7.21
CA GLY A 40 4.71 15.47 -6.92
C GLY A 40 4.42 15.73 -5.44
N HIS A 41 4.21 16.99 -5.08
CA HIS A 41 3.94 17.39 -3.70
C HIS A 41 2.66 16.79 -3.14
N TRP A 42 1.68 16.54 -3.99
CA TRP A 42 0.34 16.11 -3.59
C TRP A 42 0.07 14.66 -3.95
N SER A 43 1.11 13.92 -4.32
CA SER A 43 0.93 12.52 -4.70
C SER A 43 0.56 11.66 -3.51
N ASN A 44 -0.43 10.80 -3.72
CA ASN A 44 -0.80 9.80 -2.73
C ASN A 44 0.13 8.60 -2.83
N ILE A 45 0.27 7.89 -1.73
CA ILE A 45 0.91 6.58 -1.73
C ILE A 45 -0.19 5.56 -1.96
N ASP A 46 -0.16 4.90 -3.11
CA ASP A 46 -1.17 3.91 -3.47
C ASP A 46 -0.62 2.50 -3.23
N VAL A 47 -1.28 1.76 -2.37
CA VAL A 47 -0.88 0.41 -2.00
C VAL A 47 -2.04 -0.56 -2.22
N ALA A 48 -1.73 -1.70 -2.79
CA ALA A 48 -2.71 -2.76 -3.02
C ALA A 48 -2.32 -4.01 -2.24
N ILE A 49 -3.29 -4.60 -1.57
CA ILE A 49 -3.13 -5.89 -0.90
C ILE A 49 -3.79 -6.94 -1.77
N ASP A 50 -3.04 -7.96 -2.17
CA ASP A 50 -3.54 -9.12 -2.88
C ASP A 50 -3.61 -10.29 -1.90
N PRO A 51 -4.75 -10.48 -1.22
CA PRO A 51 -4.84 -11.51 -0.20
C PRO A 51 -4.91 -12.89 -0.83
N LEU A 52 -4.16 -13.84 -0.26
CA LEU A 52 -4.22 -15.25 -0.65
C LEU A 52 -5.38 -15.96 0.04
N GLU A 53 -5.86 -15.40 1.13
CA GLU A 53 -7.06 -15.83 1.86
C GLU A 53 -7.88 -14.59 2.21
N PRO A 54 -9.20 -14.70 2.36
CA PRO A 54 -10.01 -13.53 2.70
C PRO A 54 -9.51 -12.84 3.97
N LEU A 55 -9.39 -11.52 3.91
CA LEU A 55 -8.97 -10.73 5.06
C LEU A 55 -10.12 -10.60 6.06
N PRO A 56 -9.80 -10.54 7.37
CA PRO A 56 -10.84 -10.30 8.37
C PRO A 56 -11.58 -9.00 8.14
N ALA A 57 -12.86 -8.98 8.47
CA ALA A 57 -13.66 -7.77 8.40
C ALA A 57 -13.04 -6.69 9.30
N GLY A 58 -12.95 -5.46 8.76
CA GLY A 58 -12.42 -4.33 9.51
C GLY A 58 -10.90 -4.20 9.49
N LEU A 59 -10.16 -5.18 8.95
CA LEU A 59 -8.69 -5.10 8.93
C LEU A 59 -8.21 -3.88 8.14
N LEU A 60 -8.78 -3.63 6.96
CA LEU A 60 -8.42 -2.46 6.16
C LEU A 60 -8.72 -1.15 6.89
N ALA A 61 -9.82 -1.09 7.62
CA ALA A 61 -10.14 0.10 8.40
C ALA A 61 -9.11 0.35 9.49
N HIS A 62 -8.61 -0.69 10.15
CA HIS A 62 -7.55 -0.56 11.14
C HIS A 62 -6.24 -0.08 10.51
N ILE A 63 -5.91 -0.61 9.34
CA ILE A 63 -4.72 -0.17 8.61
C ILE A 63 -4.85 1.31 8.25
N ASP A 64 -5.99 1.72 7.72
CA ASP A 64 -6.23 3.12 7.35
C ASP A 64 -6.12 4.05 8.57
N ASP A 65 -6.67 3.64 9.71
CA ASP A 65 -6.58 4.43 10.94
C ASP A 65 -5.13 4.59 11.40
N ASP A 66 -4.35 3.50 11.37
CA ASP A 66 -2.93 3.57 11.76
C ASP A 66 -2.13 4.46 10.82
N LEU A 67 -2.40 4.38 9.52
CA LEU A 67 -1.74 5.22 8.54
C LEU A 67 -2.08 6.70 8.77
N GLU A 68 -3.34 6.99 9.06
CA GLU A 68 -3.78 8.36 9.32
C GLU A 68 -3.14 8.94 10.58
N GLU A 69 -2.97 8.12 11.61
CA GLU A 69 -2.34 8.53 12.87
C GLU A 69 -0.81 8.54 12.82
N SER A 70 -0.22 8.02 11.75
CA SER A 70 1.23 7.93 11.62
C SER A 70 1.86 9.28 11.29
N THR A 71 3.20 9.30 11.26
CA THR A 71 3.96 10.50 10.90
C THR A 71 4.11 10.66 9.39
N VAL A 72 3.46 9.82 8.59
CA VAL A 72 3.54 9.89 7.13
C VAL A 72 2.87 11.18 6.65
N PRO A 73 3.61 12.06 5.95
CA PRO A 73 3.07 13.35 5.52
C PRO A 73 2.28 13.28 4.21
N TYR A 74 1.95 12.09 3.74
CA TYR A 74 1.20 11.85 2.51
C TYR A 74 -0.05 11.06 2.82
N PHE A 75 -1.09 11.24 2.01
CA PHE A 75 -2.22 10.32 2.05
C PHE A 75 -1.80 8.97 1.52
N ALA A 76 -2.22 7.93 2.20
CA ALA A 76 -1.96 6.57 1.76
C ALA A 76 -3.31 5.89 1.52
N ASP A 77 -3.52 5.44 0.28
CA ASP A 77 -4.73 4.71 -0.10
C ASP A 77 -4.40 3.22 -0.18
N VAL A 78 -5.12 2.41 0.56
CA VAL A 78 -4.93 0.97 0.59
C VAL A 78 -6.17 0.31 0.01
N ILE A 79 -5.98 -0.51 -1.02
CA ILE A 79 -7.08 -1.24 -1.66
C ILE A 79 -6.87 -2.75 -1.51
N ASP A 80 -7.98 -3.47 -1.50
CA ASP A 80 -8.01 -4.93 -1.49
C ASP A 80 -8.24 -5.39 -2.94
N LEU A 81 -7.24 -6.03 -3.55
CA LEU A 81 -7.33 -6.48 -4.94
C LEU A 81 -8.38 -7.56 -5.17
N SER A 82 -8.81 -8.26 -4.12
CA SER A 82 -9.87 -9.25 -4.27
C SER A 82 -11.25 -8.61 -4.50
N LYS A 83 -11.36 -7.30 -4.22
CA LYS A 83 -12.62 -6.56 -4.32
C LYS A 83 -12.66 -5.57 -5.47
N VAL A 84 -11.60 -5.48 -6.27
CA VAL A 84 -11.56 -4.59 -7.42
C VAL A 84 -11.80 -5.36 -8.71
N GLY A 85 -12.13 -4.64 -9.78
CA GLY A 85 -12.34 -5.24 -11.09
C GLY A 85 -11.06 -5.80 -11.68
N PRO A 86 -11.17 -6.70 -12.69
CA PRO A 86 -10.01 -7.37 -13.26
C PRO A 86 -9.02 -6.42 -13.94
N ARG A 87 -9.51 -5.33 -14.51
CA ARG A 87 -8.63 -4.35 -15.19
C ARG A 87 -7.65 -3.70 -14.21
N LEU A 88 -8.16 -3.20 -13.09
CA LEU A 88 -7.30 -2.57 -12.09
C LEU A 88 -6.34 -3.57 -11.48
N ARG A 89 -6.83 -4.78 -11.21
CA ARG A 89 -6.00 -5.85 -10.68
C ARG A 89 -4.82 -6.14 -11.61
N GLU A 90 -5.08 -6.23 -12.90
CA GLU A 90 -4.03 -6.49 -13.88
C GLU A 90 -3.03 -5.35 -13.95
N VAL A 91 -3.51 -4.10 -13.96
CA VAL A 91 -2.63 -2.92 -13.98
C VAL A 91 -1.71 -2.92 -12.78
N VAL A 92 -2.24 -3.18 -11.58
CA VAL A 92 -1.43 -3.22 -10.37
C VAL A 92 -0.36 -4.29 -10.45
N LYS A 93 -0.72 -5.49 -10.94
CA LYS A 93 0.24 -6.60 -11.03
C LYS A 93 1.31 -6.36 -12.08
N GLN A 94 1.01 -5.65 -13.14
CA GLN A 94 1.97 -5.35 -14.21
C GLN A 94 2.87 -4.17 -13.88
N GLU A 95 2.32 -3.11 -13.31
CA GLU A 95 3.04 -1.86 -13.10
C GLU A 95 3.48 -1.67 -11.65
N GLY A 96 2.88 -2.38 -10.71
CA GLY A 96 3.20 -2.24 -9.30
C GLY A 96 4.53 -2.85 -8.93
N ILE A 97 5.09 -2.34 -7.84
CA ILE A 97 6.31 -2.88 -7.24
C ILE A 97 5.88 -3.72 -6.05
N GLU A 98 6.18 -5.00 -6.09
CA GLU A 98 5.84 -5.88 -4.97
C GLU A 98 6.74 -5.57 -3.79
N TRP A 99 6.14 -5.34 -2.63
CA TRP A 99 6.86 -5.16 -1.39
C TRP A 99 7.01 -6.50 -0.69
N THR A 100 8.19 -6.72 -0.14
CA THR A 100 8.47 -7.87 0.71
C THR A 100 8.83 -7.39 2.10
N ARG A 101 8.64 -8.27 3.05
CA ARG A 101 8.95 -8.02 4.43
C ARG A 101 10.42 -7.77 4.66
#